data_e9a9fa2511745c66fe5adaa75bed93c7
#
_entry.id   e9a9fa2511745c66fe5adaa75bed93c7
#
_cell.length_a   1.000
_cell.length_b   1.000
_cell.length_c   1.000
_cell.angle_alpha   90.00
_cell.angle_beta   90.00
_cell.angle_gamma   90.00
#
_symmetry.space_group_name_H-M   'P 1'
#
loop_
_entity.id
_entity.type
_entity.pdbx_description
1 polymer ?
#
loop_
_entity_poly.entity_id
_entity_poly.type
_entity_poly.pdbx_seq_one_letter_code
_entity_poly.pdbx_strand_id
1 'polypeptide(L)'
;MTKFIAAAVQMDSQDDKMANLAAAEGYIREAAARGARLVVLPESMNYIGRDMAQEAEAIPGGPTFQRLSGLARELDLWLEAGSIYESNQEDPARPFNTTFLIRPDG
;
A
#
# COMPACT_ATOMS: atom_id res chain seq x y z
N MET A 1 -11.71 10.47 24.97
CA MET A 1 -11.35 9.88 23.66
C MET A 1 -10.51 10.86 22.88
N THR A 2 -9.37 10.41 22.41
CA THR A 2 -8.49 11.23 21.59
C THR A 2 -8.95 11.17 20.13
N LYS A 3 -9.02 12.33 19.49
CA LYS A 3 -9.31 12.41 18.07
C LYS A 3 -8.02 12.40 17.28
N PHE A 4 -8.07 11.85 16.08
CA PHE A 4 -6.95 11.89 15.15
C PHE A 4 -7.48 12.07 13.72
N ILE A 5 -6.60 12.49 12.83
CA ILE A 5 -6.91 12.67 11.41
C ILE A 5 -6.59 11.36 10.68
N ALA A 6 -7.56 10.86 9.95
CA ALA A 6 -7.38 9.74 9.04
C ALA A 6 -7.57 10.23 7.61
N ALA A 7 -6.75 9.74 6.70
CA ALA A 7 -6.84 10.08 5.27
C ALA A 7 -7.21 8.84 4.47
N ALA A 8 -8.22 8.97 3.63
CA ALA A 8 -8.56 7.98 2.62
C ALA A 8 -8.05 8.49 1.28
N VAL A 9 -7.19 7.71 0.64
CA VAL A 9 -6.57 8.08 -0.62
C VAL A 9 -7.34 7.44 -1.78
N GLN A 10 -7.71 8.25 -2.76
CA GLN A 10 -8.26 7.77 -4.02
C GLN A 10 -7.17 7.84 -5.07
N MET A 11 -7.00 6.75 -5.83
CA MET A 11 -5.95 6.64 -6.84
C MET A 11 -6.53 6.24 -8.19
N ASP A 12 -5.75 6.48 -9.24
CA ASP A 12 -6.02 5.97 -10.59
C ASP A 12 -4.88 5.02 -10.98
N SER A 13 -4.81 3.89 -10.28
CA SER A 13 -3.75 2.92 -10.51
C SER A 13 -3.92 2.25 -11.87
N GLN A 14 -2.79 2.06 -12.55
CA GLN A 14 -2.71 1.49 -13.87
C GLN A 14 -1.78 0.26 -13.85
N ASP A 15 -1.33 -0.18 -15.01
CA ASP A 15 -0.44 -1.33 -15.15
C ASP A 15 1.05 -1.00 -15.00
N ASP A 16 1.37 0.20 -14.56
CA ASP A 16 2.73 0.65 -14.25
C ASP A 16 2.90 0.73 -12.73
N LYS A 17 3.45 -0.34 -12.15
CA LYS A 17 3.60 -0.45 -10.69
C LYS A 17 4.47 0.68 -10.12
N MET A 18 5.58 1.01 -10.78
CA MET A 18 6.49 2.05 -10.28
C MET A 18 5.82 3.42 -10.24
N ALA A 19 5.04 3.74 -11.28
CA ALA A 19 4.27 4.98 -11.32
C ALA A 19 3.19 5.01 -10.24
N ASN A 20 2.51 3.88 -10.02
CA ASN A 20 1.48 3.78 -8.97
C ASN A 20 2.09 3.97 -7.58
N LEU A 21 3.24 3.36 -7.31
CA LEU A 21 3.91 3.49 -6.02
C LEU A 21 4.43 4.92 -5.79
N ALA A 22 4.93 5.56 -6.84
CA ALA A 22 5.35 6.97 -6.74
C ALA A 22 4.17 7.88 -6.43
N ALA A 23 3.02 7.65 -7.07
CA ALA A 23 1.80 8.41 -6.80
C ALA A 23 1.32 8.17 -5.36
N ALA A 24 1.30 6.91 -4.91
CA ALA A 24 0.92 6.57 -3.55
C ALA A 24 1.81 7.28 -2.53
N GLU A 25 3.12 7.26 -2.73
CA GLU A 25 4.05 7.95 -1.83
C GLU A 25 3.75 9.44 -1.74
N GLY A 26 3.48 10.09 -2.88
CA GLY A 26 3.10 11.51 -2.90
C GLY A 26 1.86 11.80 -2.08
N TYR A 27 0.82 10.98 -2.21
CA TYR A 27 -0.41 11.12 -1.42
C TYR A 27 -0.18 10.87 0.07
N ILE A 28 0.63 9.85 0.40
CA ILE A 28 0.95 9.54 1.80
C ILE A 28 1.69 10.72 2.45
N ARG A 29 2.68 11.29 1.76
CA ARG A 29 3.42 12.44 2.27
C ARG A 29 2.54 13.67 2.44
N GLU A 30 1.62 13.90 1.50
CA GLU A 30 0.66 15.00 1.62
C GLU A 30 -0.27 14.80 2.80
N ALA A 31 -0.79 13.58 2.99
CA ALA A 31 -1.65 13.25 4.13
C ALA A 31 -0.90 13.48 5.45
N ALA A 32 0.35 13.04 5.54
CA ALA A 32 1.18 13.24 6.73
C ALA A 32 1.39 14.75 7.00
N ALA A 33 1.65 15.53 5.96
CA ALA A 33 1.83 16.98 6.08
C ALA A 33 0.57 17.68 6.58
N ARG A 34 -0.61 17.10 6.33
CA ARG A 34 -1.90 17.60 6.84
C ARG A 34 -2.25 17.04 8.22
N GLY A 35 -1.36 16.29 8.84
CA GLY A 35 -1.52 15.79 10.20
C GLY A 35 -2.21 14.42 10.31
N ALA A 36 -2.34 13.68 9.22
CA ALA A 36 -2.93 12.34 9.28
C ALA A 36 -2.04 11.39 10.09
N ARG A 37 -2.67 10.55 10.90
CA ARG A 37 -2.01 9.49 11.67
C ARG A 37 -2.34 8.11 11.13
N LEU A 38 -3.39 8.00 10.34
CA LEU A 38 -3.77 6.80 9.61
C LEU A 38 -4.01 7.19 8.16
N VAL A 39 -3.38 6.47 7.24
CA VAL A 39 -3.58 6.64 5.80
C VAL A 39 -4.02 5.32 5.21
N VAL A 40 -5.13 5.33 4.49
CA VAL A 40 -5.73 4.15 3.86
C VAL A 40 -5.62 4.28 2.35
N LEU A 41 -4.99 3.30 1.71
CA LEU A 41 -4.83 3.22 0.26
C LEU A 41 -5.89 2.27 -0.32
N PRO A 42 -6.30 2.47 -1.59
CA PRO A 42 -7.42 1.72 -2.15
C PRO A 42 -7.04 0.30 -2.59
N GLU A 43 -8.06 -0.45 -3.00
CA GLU A 43 -7.89 -1.78 -3.59
C GLU A 43 -6.97 -1.73 -4.80
N SER A 44 -6.08 -2.73 -4.92
CA SER A 44 -5.12 -2.85 -6.02
C SER A 44 -4.30 -1.57 -6.21
N MET A 45 -3.82 -1.01 -5.09
CA MET A 45 -3.19 0.31 -5.11
C MET A 45 -1.91 0.34 -5.93
N ASN A 46 -1.19 -0.79 -6.05
CA ASN A 46 0.11 -0.84 -6.72
C ASN A 46 0.03 -1.32 -8.17
N TYR A 47 -1.04 -2.03 -8.54
CA TYR A 47 -1.11 -2.59 -9.89
C TYR A 47 -2.55 -2.92 -10.28
N ILE A 48 -2.97 -2.46 -11.45
CA ILE A 48 -4.22 -2.87 -12.12
C ILE A 48 -3.86 -3.20 -13.56
N GLY A 49 -4.02 -4.48 -13.93
CA GLY A 49 -3.69 -4.92 -15.28
C GLY A 49 -3.92 -6.39 -15.46
N ARG A 50 -3.37 -6.94 -16.57
CA ARG A 50 -3.61 -8.33 -16.97
C ARG A 50 -2.67 -9.32 -16.30
N ASP A 51 -1.54 -8.85 -15.76
CA ASP A 51 -0.46 -9.72 -15.28
C ASP A 51 -0.45 -9.84 -13.76
N MET A 52 -1.63 -10.03 -13.16
CA MET A 52 -1.79 -10.06 -11.70
C MET A 52 -0.90 -11.11 -11.04
N ALA A 53 -0.79 -12.30 -11.64
CA ALA A 53 0.03 -13.37 -11.08
C ALA A 53 1.51 -13.02 -11.13
N GLN A 54 1.96 -12.41 -12.22
CA GLN A 54 3.35 -12.00 -12.41
C GLN A 54 3.73 -10.84 -11.49
N GLU A 55 2.78 -9.94 -11.22
CA GLU A 55 2.99 -8.74 -10.42
C GLU A 55 2.71 -8.97 -8.92
N ALA A 56 2.26 -10.16 -8.54
CA ALA A 56 2.01 -10.49 -7.14
C ALA A 56 3.32 -10.50 -6.34
N GLU A 57 3.23 -10.06 -5.09
CA GLU A 57 4.39 -9.88 -4.21
C GLU A 57 4.22 -10.63 -2.90
N ALA A 58 5.34 -10.94 -2.26
CA ALA A 58 5.31 -11.50 -0.92
C ALA A 58 4.90 -10.45 0.12
N ILE A 59 4.13 -10.87 1.11
CA ILE A 59 3.76 -10.05 2.27
C ILE A 59 4.08 -10.87 3.53
N PRO A 60 4.94 -10.36 4.41
CA PRO A 60 5.85 -9.25 4.25
C PRO A 60 7.02 -9.59 3.33
N GLY A 61 7.79 -8.61 2.92
CA GLY A 61 9.07 -8.82 2.25
C GLY A 61 9.14 -8.35 0.81
N GLY A 62 8.00 -8.18 0.13
CA GLY A 62 7.99 -7.68 -1.23
C GLY A 62 8.26 -6.17 -1.30
N PRO A 63 8.53 -5.64 -2.50
CA PRO A 63 8.94 -4.24 -2.65
C PRO A 63 7.86 -3.24 -2.22
N THR A 64 6.58 -3.53 -2.47
CA THR A 64 5.50 -2.63 -2.02
C THR A 64 5.45 -2.57 -0.51
N PHE A 65 5.47 -3.73 0.17
CA PHE A 65 5.48 -3.77 1.63
C PHE A 65 6.67 -3.01 2.20
N GLN A 66 7.87 -3.22 1.66
CA GLN A 66 9.07 -2.57 2.15
C GLN A 66 9.01 -1.06 1.99
N ARG A 67 8.50 -0.58 0.86
CA ARG A 67 8.36 0.86 0.62
C ARG A 67 7.35 1.49 1.58
N LEU A 68 6.19 0.86 1.77
CA LEU A 68 5.16 1.35 2.67
C LEU A 68 5.62 1.29 4.14
N SER A 69 6.31 0.22 4.53
CA SER A 69 6.90 0.08 5.86
C SER A 69 7.89 1.20 6.16
N GLY A 70 8.75 1.53 5.20
CA GLY A 70 9.69 2.63 5.31
C GLY A 70 8.99 3.97 5.50
N LEU A 71 7.93 4.22 4.73
CA LEU A 71 7.14 5.45 4.84
C LEU A 71 6.41 5.55 6.19
N ALA A 72 5.83 4.45 6.67
CA ALA A 72 5.16 4.44 7.97
C ALA A 72 6.13 4.81 9.08
N ARG A 73 7.34 4.28 9.05
CA ARG A 73 8.39 4.63 10.04
C ARG A 73 8.85 6.07 9.90
N GLU A 74 9.17 6.50 8.68
CA GLU A 74 9.67 7.86 8.43
C GLU A 74 8.67 8.91 8.88
N LEU A 75 7.38 8.68 8.60
CA LEU A 75 6.32 9.66 8.83
C LEU A 75 5.55 9.43 10.14
N ASP A 76 5.89 8.39 10.88
CA ASP A 76 5.29 8.04 12.16
C ASP A 76 3.75 7.93 12.05
N LEU A 77 3.27 7.10 11.13
CA LEU A 77 1.84 6.91 10.90
C LEU A 77 1.48 5.45 10.67
N TRP A 78 0.21 5.14 10.86
CA TRP A 78 -0.39 3.86 10.49
C TRP A 78 -0.74 3.91 9.00
N LEU A 79 -0.43 2.85 8.28
CA LEU A 79 -0.60 2.81 6.84
C LEU A 79 -1.26 1.51 6.43
N GLU A 80 -2.42 1.61 5.79
CA GLU A 80 -3.14 0.45 5.29
C GLU A 80 -3.06 0.39 3.77
N ALA A 81 -2.55 -0.74 3.25
CA ALA A 81 -2.64 -1.08 1.84
C ALA A 81 -3.90 -1.91 1.64
N GLY A 82 -4.86 -1.35 1.02
CA GLY A 82 -6.12 -2.06 0.95
C GLY A 82 -6.68 -2.18 -0.44
N SER A 83 -5.94 -2.80 -1.37
CA SER A 83 -5.12 -4.00 -1.24
C SER A 83 -3.93 -4.04 -2.21
N ILE A 84 -3.19 -5.18 -2.17
CA ILE A 84 -2.29 -5.60 -3.25
C ILE A 84 -2.49 -7.09 -3.55
N TYR A 85 -1.96 -7.54 -4.69
CA TYR A 85 -1.92 -8.97 -5.00
C TYR A 85 -0.75 -9.61 -4.27
N GLU A 86 -1.07 -10.61 -3.44
CA GLU A 86 -0.07 -11.37 -2.68
C GLU A 86 0.24 -12.67 -3.39
N SER A 87 1.52 -13.03 -3.46
CA SER A 87 1.96 -14.27 -4.07
C SER A 87 1.35 -15.49 -3.38
N ASN A 88 0.83 -16.42 -4.18
CA ASN A 88 0.30 -17.67 -3.72
C ASN A 88 1.24 -18.79 -4.16
N GLN A 89 2.05 -19.30 -3.23
CA GLN A 89 3.07 -20.30 -3.56
C GLN A 89 2.47 -21.63 -3.98
N GLU A 90 1.31 -21.98 -3.48
CA GLU A 90 0.62 -23.23 -3.83
C GLU A 90 -0.03 -23.19 -5.21
N ASP A 91 -0.45 -21.99 -5.65
CA ASP A 91 -1.07 -21.79 -6.95
C ASP A 91 -0.69 -20.40 -7.48
N PRO A 92 0.51 -20.26 -8.08
CA PRO A 92 1.02 -18.95 -8.53
C PRO A 92 0.12 -18.23 -9.53
N ALA A 93 -0.72 -18.95 -10.27
CA ALA A 93 -1.66 -18.34 -11.21
C ALA A 93 -2.83 -17.63 -10.52
N ARG A 94 -3.02 -17.86 -9.23
CA ARG A 94 -4.14 -17.32 -8.44
C ARG A 94 -3.64 -16.59 -7.20
N PRO A 95 -3.12 -15.37 -7.35
CA PRO A 95 -2.66 -14.59 -6.20
C PRO A 95 -3.82 -14.26 -5.27
N PHE A 96 -3.51 -14.03 -4.01
CA PHE A 96 -4.48 -13.51 -3.04
C PHE A 96 -4.66 -12.01 -3.25
N ASN A 97 -5.85 -11.52 -2.94
CA ASN A 97 -6.11 -10.08 -2.83
C ASN A 97 -6.06 -9.74 -1.34
N THR A 98 -5.00 -9.07 -0.91
CA THR A 98 -4.66 -8.97 0.51
C THR A 98 -4.58 -7.52 0.97
N THR A 99 -5.25 -7.24 2.08
CA THR A 99 -5.14 -5.97 2.80
C THR A 99 -4.23 -6.19 4.01
N PHE A 100 -3.36 -5.23 4.28
CA PHE A 100 -2.51 -5.26 5.48
C PHE A 100 -2.37 -3.86 6.08
N LEU A 101 -2.15 -3.84 7.38
CA LEU A 101 -1.98 -2.62 8.17
C LEU A 101 -0.57 -2.59 8.74
N ILE A 102 0.14 -1.50 8.52
CA ILE A 102 1.50 -1.28 9.02
C ILE A 102 1.44 -0.29 10.17
N ARG A 103 2.08 -0.64 11.28
CA ARG A 103 2.22 0.25 12.43
C ARG A 103 3.32 1.30 12.17
N PRO A 104 3.35 2.39 12.99
CA PRO A 104 4.40 3.42 12.84
C PRO A 104 5.83 2.90 13.01
N ASP A 105 6.01 1.74 13.60
CA ASP A 105 7.34 1.13 13.72
C ASP A 105 7.71 0.23 12.53
N GLY A 106 6.86 0.21 11.51
CA GLY A 106 7.06 -0.62 10.31
C GLY A 106 6.48 -2.01 10.48
#